data_10165891db573b61fa9aef44998f217b
#
_entry.id   10165891db573b61fa9aef44998f217b
#
_cell.length_a   1.000
_cell.length_b   1.000
_cell.length_c   1.000
_cell.angle_alpha   90.00
_cell.angle_beta   90.00
_cell.angle_gamma   90.00
#
_symmetry.space_group_name_H-M   'P 1'
#
loop_
_entity.id
_entity.type
_entity.pdbx_description
1 polymer ?
#
loop_
_entity_poly.entity_id
_entity_poly.type
_entity_poly.pdbx_seq_one_letter_code
_entity_poly.pdbx_strand_id
1 'polypeptide(L)'
;MTLRQKLACVGLAVFGLQIAAAAAGGAPLRDRLQRWFDPEQLLLASVRMELGAPPVAVSPTPEAAAALSAASPAPEVTPVPTADDDVENAPTATADGLPIVATSIAGGLTVKNETDIPVSVAALLQQGPATVLPAGEPQILIMHTHASEAFTPAGHDLYAASDTCRTEDTNYNIVHVGDVLADTLTNAGLEVLHDRTIYDYPSYTGSYSRSGAAVQEYLSQYPSLRIVIDLHRDALCSDSVVYKTVAELPDAACAQVMLLVGTNASGLYHPHWEENLRLAVYLQDAAVQAHPTLMRPITLVNERYNQHLTRGSLIIEVGSSGNTLQEAVRAVRLFGESAGAALAALVQ
;
A
#
# COMPACT_ATOMS: atom_id res chain seq x y z
N MET A 1 24.86 17.00 33.01
CA MET A 1 23.44 16.57 32.94
C MET A 1 23.40 15.06 32.73
N THR A 2 22.71 14.34 33.58
CA THR A 2 22.49 12.91 33.44
C THR A 2 21.53 12.66 32.27
N LEU A 3 21.53 11.45 31.71
CA LEU A 3 20.61 11.06 30.63
C LEU A 3 19.14 11.35 31.01
N ARG A 4 18.75 11.10 32.25
CA ARG A 4 17.41 11.42 32.80
C ARG A 4 17.09 12.92 32.72
N GLN A 5 18.07 13.78 33.02
CA GLN A 5 17.88 15.23 32.92
C GLN A 5 17.74 15.70 31.45
N LYS A 6 18.47 15.07 30.53
CA LYS A 6 18.33 15.35 29.09
C LYS A 6 16.95 14.92 28.54
N LEU A 7 16.47 13.73 28.93
CA LEU A 7 15.15 13.24 28.55
C LEU A 7 14.01 14.08 29.14
N ALA A 8 14.15 14.53 30.39
CA ALA A 8 13.18 15.44 31.00
C ALA A 8 13.15 16.80 30.29
N CYS A 9 14.30 17.33 29.85
CA CYS A 9 14.37 18.57 29.08
C CYS A 9 13.72 18.42 27.68
N VAL A 10 13.90 17.28 27.01
CA VAL A 10 13.26 17.00 25.73
C VAL A 10 11.75 16.84 25.91
N GLY A 11 11.30 16.11 26.93
CA GLY A 11 9.88 15.95 27.26
C GLY A 11 9.19 17.29 27.57
N LEU A 12 9.86 18.17 28.35
CA LEU A 12 9.36 19.50 28.66
C LEU A 12 9.34 20.42 27.43
N ALA A 13 10.30 20.31 26.53
CA ALA A 13 10.32 21.09 25.30
C ALA A 13 9.19 20.66 24.35
N VAL A 14 8.95 19.35 24.20
CA VAL A 14 7.85 18.81 23.39
C VAL A 14 6.49 19.20 23.98
N PHE A 15 6.32 19.10 25.30
CA PHE A 15 5.09 19.51 25.98
C PHE A 15 4.85 21.03 25.89
N GLY A 16 5.90 21.83 26.00
CA GLY A 16 5.85 23.27 25.82
C GLY A 16 5.45 23.67 24.40
N LEU A 17 5.96 22.96 23.38
CA LEU A 17 5.58 23.16 21.97
C LEU A 17 4.11 22.76 21.70
N GLN A 18 3.62 21.70 22.32
CA GLN A 18 2.22 21.29 22.19
C GLN A 18 1.26 22.30 22.80
N ILE A 19 1.60 22.88 23.98
CA ILE A 19 0.80 23.94 24.60
C ILE A 19 0.82 25.22 23.74
N ALA A 20 1.97 25.59 23.18
CA ALA A 20 2.08 26.75 22.31
C ALA A 20 1.31 26.57 20.99
N ALA A 21 1.31 25.38 20.42
CA ALA A 21 0.55 25.02 19.22
C ALA A 21 -0.96 25.02 19.48
N ALA A 22 -1.40 24.52 20.64
CA ALA A 22 -2.80 24.55 21.07
C ALA A 22 -3.31 25.98 21.33
N ALA A 23 -2.44 26.84 21.89
CA ALA A 23 -2.77 28.24 22.15
C ALA A 23 -2.83 29.11 20.87
N ALA A 24 -2.12 28.73 19.82
CA ALA A 24 -2.07 29.45 18.55
C ALA A 24 -3.19 29.10 17.55
N GLY A 25 -4.09 28.18 17.90
CA GLY A 25 -5.27 27.84 17.08
C GLY A 25 -4.94 27.20 15.70
N GLY A 26 -3.73 26.70 15.50
CA GLY A 26 -3.25 26.27 14.19
C GLY A 26 -3.33 24.75 13.97
N ALA A 27 -4.46 24.25 13.44
CA ALA A 27 -4.61 22.88 12.95
C ALA A 27 -3.45 22.40 12.04
N PRO A 28 -2.92 23.18 11.10
CA PRO A 28 -1.86 22.72 10.20
C PRO A 28 -0.51 22.45 10.88
N LEU A 29 -0.21 23.05 12.01
CA LEU A 29 1.04 22.79 12.73
C LEU A 29 0.95 21.48 13.53
N ARG A 30 -0.23 21.18 14.09
CA ARG A 30 -0.49 19.92 14.79
C ARG A 30 -0.30 18.72 13.86
N ASP A 31 -0.84 18.78 12.64
CA ASP A 31 -0.74 17.70 11.64
C ASP A 31 0.68 17.54 11.07
N ARG A 32 1.43 18.65 10.98
CA ARG A 32 2.86 18.59 10.64
C ARG A 32 3.68 17.95 11.76
N LEU A 33 3.41 18.31 13.02
CA LEU A 33 4.11 17.73 14.16
C LEU A 33 3.75 16.27 14.38
N GLN A 34 2.50 15.84 14.13
CA GLN A 34 2.12 14.44 14.17
C GLN A 34 2.79 13.61 13.08
N ARG A 35 3.06 14.17 11.91
CA ARG A 35 3.84 13.52 10.85
C ARG A 35 5.34 13.43 11.17
N TRP A 36 5.87 14.30 12.00
CA TRP A 36 7.29 14.30 12.39
C TRP A 36 7.58 13.51 13.67
N PHE A 37 6.58 13.34 14.53
CA PHE A 37 6.70 12.66 15.81
C PHE A 37 5.62 11.58 15.92
N ASP A 38 5.92 10.39 15.36
CA ASP A 38 5.16 9.19 15.70
C ASP A 38 5.44 8.82 17.15
N PRO A 39 4.45 8.93 18.08
CA PRO A 39 4.64 8.65 19.51
C PRO A 39 5.11 7.21 19.77
N GLU A 40 4.74 6.24 18.92
CA GLU A 40 5.17 4.85 19.05
C GLU A 40 6.64 4.68 18.68
N GLN A 41 7.13 5.36 17.63
CA GLN A 41 8.54 5.33 17.26
C GLN A 41 9.43 5.97 18.35
N LEU A 42 8.96 7.04 19.01
CA LEU A 42 9.62 7.64 20.15
C LEU A 42 9.59 6.74 21.38
N LEU A 43 8.46 6.06 21.63
CA LEU A 43 8.33 5.12 22.74
C LEU A 43 9.23 3.89 22.53
N LEU A 44 9.24 3.32 21.32
CA LEU A 44 10.11 2.19 20.96
C LEU A 44 11.59 2.57 21.01
N ALA A 45 11.96 3.78 20.58
CA ALA A 45 13.31 4.28 20.68
C ALA A 45 13.73 4.50 22.15
N SER A 46 12.84 5.01 23.01
CA SER A 46 13.10 5.19 24.44
C SER A 46 13.23 3.84 25.17
N VAL A 47 12.36 2.88 24.88
CA VAL A 47 12.42 1.52 25.44
C VAL A 47 13.68 0.78 24.99
N ARG A 48 14.11 0.92 23.73
CA ARG A 48 15.38 0.35 23.25
C ARG A 48 16.61 0.98 23.90
N MET A 49 16.57 2.28 24.21
CA MET A 49 17.65 2.95 24.95
C MET A 49 17.73 2.55 26.42
N GLU A 50 16.60 2.21 27.07
CA GLU A 50 16.60 1.82 28.49
C GLU A 50 16.96 0.35 28.70
N LEU A 51 16.62 -0.55 27.78
CA LEU A 51 16.75 -1.99 28.02
C LEU A 51 18.05 -2.60 27.52
N GLY A 52 18.81 -1.96 26.66
CA GLY A 52 20.17 -2.39 26.24
C GLY A 52 20.29 -3.86 25.80
N ALA A 53 19.17 -4.53 25.46
CA ALA A 53 19.11 -5.97 25.22
C ALA A 53 18.75 -6.27 23.74
N PRO A 54 19.36 -7.29 23.14
CA PRO A 54 18.91 -7.81 21.84
C PRO A 54 17.51 -8.43 21.97
N PRO A 55 16.73 -8.50 20.89
CA PRO A 55 15.36 -9.02 20.92
C PRO A 55 15.36 -10.49 21.36
N VAL A 56 14.61 -10.78 22.40
CA VAL A 56 14.30 -12.15 22.82
C VAL A 56 13.25 -12.68 21.83
N ALA A 57 13.55 -13.79 21.17
CA ALA A 57 12.58 -14.50 20.37
C ALA A 57 11.43 -14.95 21.27
N VAL A 58 10.24 -14.42 21.03
CA VAL A 58 9.01 -14.88 21.67
C VAL A 58 8.49 -16.04 20.85
N SER A 59 8.55 -17.24 21.39
CA SER A 59 7.89 -18.40 20.79
C SER A 59 6.37 -18.19 20.81
N PRO A 60 5.67 -18.41 19.70
CA PRO A 60 4.22 -18.26 19.65
C PRO A 60 3.55 -19.26 20.60
N THR A 61 2.53 -18.82 21.32
CA THR A 61 1.67 -19.70 22.09
C THR A 61 0.90 -20.63 21.16
N PRO A 62 0.57 -21.88 21.59
CA PRO A 62 -0.11 -22.87 20.75
C PRO A 62 -1.49 -22.44 20.23
N GLU A 63 -2.05 -21.40 20.78
CA GLU A 63 -3.38 -20.87 20.41
C GLU A 63 -3.36 -20.08 19.09
N ALA A 64 -2.23 -19.45 18.75
CA ALA A 64 -2.08 -18.73 17.47
C ALA A 64 -1.90 -19.69 16.27
N ALA A 65 -1.29 -20.85 16.50
CA ALA A 65 -1.10 -21.86 15.45
C ALA A 65 -2.39 -22.58 15.05
N ALA A 66 -3.41 -22.60 15.94
CA ALA A 66 -4.71 -23.22 15.64
C ALA A 66 -5.61 -22.36 14.74
N ALA A 67 -5.38 -21.05 14.72
CA ALA A 67 -6.16 -20.12 13.89
C ALA A 67 -5.79 -20.18 12.39
N LEU A 68 -4.58 -20.60 12.04
CA LEU A 68 -4.11 -20.72 10.66
C LEU A 68 -4.51 -22.03 9.97
N SER A 69 -5.06 -23.02 10.71
CA SER A 69 -5.43 -24.34 10.19
C SER A 69 -6.92 -24.51 9.90
N ALA A 70 -7.75 -23.51 10.15
CA ALA A 70 -9.17 -23.57 9.79
C ALA A 70 -9.37 -22.92 8.42
N ALA A 71 -9.31 -23.73 7.36
CA ALA A 71 -9.87 -23.33 6.08
C ALA A 71 -11.32 -22.91 6.32
N SER A 72 -11.60 -21.61 6.19
CA SER A 72 -12.95 -21.08 6.24
C SER A 72 -13.78 -21.78 5.17
N PRO A 73 -15.03 -22.22 5.46
CA PRO A 73 -15.90 -22.72 4.40
C PRO A 73 -16.03 -21.62 3.35
N ALA A 74 -15.94 -22.00 2.08
CA ALA A 74 -16.11 -21.09 0.96
C ALA A 74 -17.38 -20.24 1.19
N PRO A 75 -17.29 -18.91 1.15
CA PRO A 75 -18.47 -18.07 1.29
C PRO A 75 -19.43 -18.39 0.15
N GLU A 76 -20.70 -18.44 0.49
CA GLU A 76 -21.80 -18.52 -0.49
C GLU A 76 -21.62 -17.39 -1.49
N VAL A 77 -21.44 -17.74 -2.76
CA VAL A 77 -21.09 -16.81 -3.82
C VAL A 77 -22.28 -15.87 -4.05
N THR A 78 -22.29 -14.74 -3.34
CA THR A 78 -23.05 -13.58 -3.80
C THR A 78 -22.43 -13.14 -5.12
N PRO A 79 -23.22 -12.76 -6.15
CA PRO A 79 -22.68 -12.37 -7.44
C PRO A 79 -21.71 -11.22 -7.23
N VAL A 80 -20.43 -11.49 -7.51
CA VAL A 80 -19.37 -10.47 -7.54
C VAL A 80 -19.78 -9.45 -8.60
N PRO A 81 -19.76 -8.12 -8.30
CA PRO A 81 -19.99 -7.10 -9.30
C PRO A 81 -19.03 -7.33 -10.46
N THR A 82 -19.56 -7.66 -11.64
CA THR A 82 -18.73 -7.80 -12.83
C THR A 82 -18.24 -6.42 -13.24
N ALA A 83 -17.02 -6.32 -13.74
CA ALA A 83 -16.36 -5.05 -14.12
C ALA A 83 -17.10 -4.24 -15.19
N ASP A 84 -18.21 -4.73 -15.71
CA ASP A 84 -19.03 -4.11 -16.76
C ASP A 84 -20.24 -3.33 -16.20
N ASP A 85 -20.51 -3.43 -14.88
CA ASP A 85 -21.65 -2.75 -14.27
C ASP A 85 -21.25 -1.31 -13.86
N ASP A 86 -21.87 -0.33 -14.51
CA ASP A 86 -22.04 1.08 -14.08
C ASP A 86 -20.83 2.03 -14.03
N VAL A 87 -19.87 1.95 -14.96
CA VAL A 87 -18.88 3.04 -15.13
C VAL A 87 -19.58 4.33 -15.67
N GLU A 88 -20.73 4.20 -16.30
CA GLU A 88 -21.46 5.33 -16.95
C GLU A 88 -22.15 6.27 -15.94
N ASN A 89 -22.37 5.82 -14.67
CA ASN A 89 -23.04 6.59 -13.61
C ASN A 89 -22.17 6.79 -12.37
N ALA A 90 -20.87 6.97 -12.54
CA ALA A 90 -19.99 7.24 -11.41
C ALA A 90 -20.42 8.50 -10.64
N PRO A 91 -20.46 8.49 -9.30
CA PRO A 91 -20.89 9.64 -8.51
C PRO A 91 -19.98 10.85 -8.77
N THR A 92 -20.59 12.03 -8.74
CA THR A 92 -19.89 13.32 -8.88
C THR A 92 -19.65 14.01 -7.55
N ALA A 93 -20.16 13.44 -6.46
CA ALA A 93 -19.94 13.90 -5.10
C ALA A 93 -19.91 12.71 -4.12
N THR A 94 -19.17 12.87 -3.03
CA THR A 94 -19.13 11.92 -1.91
C THR A 94 -20.45 11.93 -1.13
N ALA A 95 -20.66 10.97 -0.22
CA ALA A 95 -21.88 10.89 0.60
C ALA A 95 -22.09 12.12 1.51
N ASP A 96 -21.02 12.79 1.92
CA ASP A 96 -21.02 14.03 2.69
C ASP A 96 -21.06 15.29 1.80
N GLY A 97 -21.19 15.13 0.49
CA GLY A 97 -21.46 16.22 -0.47
C GLY A 97 -20.21 16.92 -1.01
N LEU A 98 -19.00 16.42 -0.74
CA LEU A 98 -17.78 16.96 -1.37
C LEU A 98 -17.75 16.64 -2.86
N PRO A 99 -17.45 17.59 -3.74
CA PRO A 99 -17.36 17.33 -5.17
C PRO A 99 -16.20 16.37 -5.47
N ILE A 100 -16.45 15.42 -6.38
CA ILE A 100 -15.45 14.51 -6.92
C ILE A 100 -14.97 15.04 -8.26
N VAL A 101 -13.68 15.33 -8.37
CA VAL A 101 -13.05 15.88 -9.57
C VAL A 101 -12.14 14.84 -10.19
N ALA A 102 -12.43 14.51 -11.45
CA ALA A 102 -11.57 13.63 -12.24
C ALA A 102 -10.24 14.33 -12.56
N THR A 103 -9.14 13.60 -12.39
CA THR A 103 -7.79 14.04 -12.76
C THR A 103 -7.07 12.89 -13.46
N SER A 104 -6.25 13.22 -14.45
CA SER A 104 -5.37 12.28 -15.13
C SER A 104 -3.95 12.80 -15.02
N ILE A 105 -3.05 11.96 -14.53
CA ILE A 105 -1.64 12.30 -14.39
C ILE A 105 -0.89 11.46 -15.42
N ALA A 106 -0.37 12.12 -16.45
CA ALA A 106 0.44 11.45 -17.47
C ALA A 106 1.70 10.88 -16.81
N GLY A 107 1.78 9.56 -16.72
CA GLY A 107 2.88 8.85 -16.07
C GLY A 107 3.97 8.49 -17.06
N GLY A 108 3.59 7.70 -18.05
CA GLY A 108 4.60 7.03 -18.86
C GLY A 108 5.59 6.28 -18.00
N LEU A 109 6.82 6.09 -18.48
CA LEU A 109 7.91 5.51 -17.70
C LEU A 109 8.71 6.61 -17.00
N THR A 110 8.17 7.16 -15.92
CA THR A 110 8.75 8.28 -15.15
C THR A 110 8.75 8.02 -13.66
N VAL A 111 9.67 8.67 -12.95
CA VAL A 111 9.79 8.65 -11.49
C VAL A 111 9.61 10.07 -10.95
N LYS A 112 8.60 10.26 -10.10
CA LYS A 112 8.48 11.42 -9.23
C LYS A 112 9.36 11.17 -8.01
N ASN A 113 10.54 11.75 -8.02
CA ASN A 113 11.52 11.57 -6.95
C ASN A 113 11.32 12.65 -5.88
N GLU A 114 10.90 12.25 -4.69
CA GLU A 114 10.73 13.11 -3.51
C GLU A 114 11.94 13.02 -2.56
N THR A 115 13.03 12.37 -2.99
CA THR A 115 14.27 12.23 -2.24
C THR A 115 15.40 13.05 -2.86
N ASP A 116 16.51 13.19 -2.13
CA ASP A 116 17.73 13.77 -2.67
C ASP A 116 18.64 12.75 -3.40
N ILE A 117 18.19 11.50 -3.55
CA ILE A 117 18.95 10.44 -4.20
C ILE A 117 18.83 10.57 -5.72
N PRO A 118 19.92 10.70 -6.47
CA PRO A 118 19.86 10.77 -7.92
C PRO A 118 19.42 9.43 -8.53
N VAL A 119 18.44 9.47 -9.43
CA VAL A 119 17.89 8.28 -10.10
C VAL A 119 17.92 8.46 -11.61
N SER A 120 18.32 7.41 -12.32
CA SER A 120 18.26 7.33 -13.78
C SER A 120 17.36 6.18 -14.20
N VAL A 121 16.13 6.50 -14.66
CA VAL A 121 15.16 5.50 -15.14
C VAL A 121 15.75 4.65 -16.26
N ALA A 122 16.46 5.26 -17.21
CA ALA A 122 17.10 4.54 -18.31
C ALA A 122 18.13 3.51 -17.83
N ALA A 123 18.93 3.86 -16.81
CA ALA A 123 19.92 2.94 -16.23
C ALA A 123 19.23 1.79 -15.48
N LEU A 124 18.15 2.07 -14.72
CA LEU A 124 17.37 1.06 -14.01
C LEU A 124 16.70 0.08 -14.97
N LEU A 125 16.10 0.58 -16.06
CA LEU A 125 15.49 -0.25 -17.09
C LEU A 125 16.52 -1.15 -17.78
N GLN A 126 17.70 -0.61 -18.11
CA GLN A 126 18.78 -1.37 -18.72
C GLN A 126 19.30 -2.50 -17.81
N GLN A 127 19.35 -2.26 -16.50
CA GLN A 127 19.74 -3.28 -15.52
C GLN A 127 18.69 -4.38 -15.36
N GLY A 128 17.43 -4.06 -15.60
CA GLY A 128 16.30 -4.96 -15.40
C GLY A 128 16.06 -5.32 -13.92
N PRO A 129 15.06 -6.15 -13.60
CA PRO A 129 14.79 -6.58 -12.24
C PRO A 129 15.90 -7.44 -11.67
N ALA A 130 16.16 -7.31 -10.37
CA ALA A 130 17.13 -8.17 -9.67
C ALA A 130 16.49 -9.47 -9.17
N THR A 131 15.17 -9.55 -9.21
CA THR A 131 14.36 -10.63 -8.66
C THR A 131 14.21 -11.75 -9.70
N VAL A 132 14.41 -12.98 -9.26
CA VAL A 132 14.12 -14.22 -9.99
C VAL A 132 13.08 -14.98 -9.18
N LEU A 133 12.06 -15.52 -9.85
CA LEU A 133 10.95 -16.23 -9.22
C LEU A 133 11.16 -17.75 -9.32
N PRO A 134 11.06 -18.50 -8.21
CA PRO A 134 11.16 -19.97 -8.25
C PRO A 134 9.89 -20.58 -8.86
N ALA A 135 10.04 -21.62 -9.67
CA ALA A 135 8.88 -22.31 -10.22
C ALA A 135 8.21 -23.25 -9.20
N GLY A 136 6.87 -23.34 -9.24
CA GLY A 136 6.09 -24.35 -8.51
C GLY A 136 5.98 -24.14 -7.00
N GLU A 137 6.32 -22.93 -6.49
CA GLU A 137 6.19 -22.54 -5.08
C GLU A 137 5.64 -21.12 -4.97
N PRO A 138 5.03 -20.72 -3.85
CA PRO A 138 4.55 -19.34 -3.66
C PRO A 138 5.67 -18.31 -3.90
N GLN A 139 5.43 -17.37 -4.80
CA GLN A 139 6.42 -16.39 -5.28
C GLN A 139 6.07 -14.97 -4.83
N ILE A 140 4.78 -14.71 -4.71
CA ILE A 140 4.19 -13.38 -4.50
C ILE A 140 3.25 -13.44 -3.31
N LEU A 141 3.40 -12.48 -2.39
CA LEU A 141 2.42 -12.20 -1.34
C LEU A 141 1.75 -10.86 -1.64
N ILE A 142 0.42 -10.85 -1.74
CA ILE A 142 -0.40 -9.64 -1.72
C ILE A 142 -0.95 -9.49 -0.31
N MET A 143 -0.88 -8.28 0.24
CA MET A 143 -1.42 -7.92 1.53
C MET A 143 -1.83 -6.45 1.57
N HIS A 144 -2.45 -5.99 2.65
CA HIS A 144 -3.01 -4.65 2.78
C HIS A 144 -2.72 -4.10 4.17
N THR A 145 -1.75 -3.21 4.32
CA THR A 145 -1.52 -2.54 5.61
C THR A 145 -2.74 -1.72 6.04
N HIS A 146 -3.48 -1.17 5.06
CA HIS A 146 -4.73 -0.43 5.27
C HIS A 146 -5.90 -1.12 4.56
N ALA A 147 -6.19 -2.36 4.98
CA ALA A 147 -7.20 -3.22 4.36
C ALA A 147 -8.64 -2.63 4.38
N SER A 148 -8.96 -1.75 5.35
CA SER A 148 -10.27 -1.11 5.42
C SER A 148 -10.50 -0.01 4.37
N GLU A 149 -9.50 0.35 3.55
CA GLU A 149 -9.62 1.38 2.52
C GLU A 149 -10.69 1.03 1.50
N ALA A 150 -11.74 1.86 1.44
CA ALA A 150 -12.85 1.72 0.53
C ALA A 150 -12.87 2.83 -0.53
N PHE A 151 -13.76 2.69 -1.48
CA PHE A 151 -13.95 3.58 -2.62
C PHE A 151 -15.27 4.34 -2.48
N THR A 152 -15.50 5.33 -3.34
CA THR A 152 -16.78 6.00 -3.41
C THR A 152 -17.86 5.02 -3.88
N PRO A 153 -18.94 4.81 -3.09
CA PRO A 153 -20.01 3.91 -3.47
C PRO A 153 -20.67 4.31 -4.79
N ALA A 154 -20.94 3.33 -5.65
CA ALA A 154 -21.63 3.52 -6.93
C ALA A 154 -22.65 2.40 -7.17
N GLY A 155 -23.74 2.71 -7.84
CA GLY A 155 -24.75 1.72 -8.21
C GLY A 155 -25.31 0.97 -7.01
N HIS A 156 -24.98 -0.30 -6.89
CA HIS A 156 -25.48 -1.21 -5.86
C HIS A 156 -24.52 -1.39 -4.67
N ASP A 157 -23.43 -0.62 -4.60
CA ASP A 157 -22.44 -0.71 -3.52
C ASP A 157 -23.05 -0.23 -2.19
N LEU A 158 -23.56 -1.17 -1.41
CA LEU A 158 -24.15 -0.94 -0.10
C LEU A 158 -23.27 -1.57 0.97
N TYR A 159 -22.41 -0.78 1.60
CA TYR A 159 -21.59 -1.22 2.72
C TYR A 159 -21.74 -0.29 3.94
N ALA A 160 -21.53 -0.86 5.14
CA ALA A 160 -21.43 -0.08 6.37
C ALA A 160 -20.03 0.53 6.45
N ALA A 161 -19.95 1.86 6.45
CA ALA A 161 -18.68 2.54 6.64
C ALA A 161 -18.21 2.38 8.10
N SER A 162 -16.94 2.00 8.28
CA SER A 162 -16.28 1.99 9.60
C SER A 162 -15.67 3.35 9.97
N ASP A 163 -15.35 4.14 8.95
CA ASP A 163 -14.84 5.52 9.00
C ASP A 163 -15.03 6.15 7.62
N THR A 164 -14.68 7.41 7.43
CA THR A 164 -14.77 8.10 6.13
C THR A 164 -13.97 7.34 5.06
N CYS A 165 -14.65 6.89 4.00
CA CYS A 165 -14.08 6.08 2.91
C CYS A 165 -13.36 4.81 3.39
N ARG A 166 -13.90 4.15 4.45
CA ARG A 166 -13.38 2.90 4.99
C ARG A 166 -14.53 1.96 5.35
N THR A 167 -14.29 0.65 5.18
CA THR A 167 -15.20 -0.41 5.62
C THR A 167 -14.42 -1.68 5.94
N GLU A 168 -14.92 -2.45 6.91
CA GLU A 168 -14.40 -3.79 7.21
C GLU A 168 -14.98 -4.86 6.28
N ASP A 169 -16.00 -4.52 5.47
CA ASP A 169 -16.55 -5.45 4.48
C ASP A 169 -15.57 -5.60 3.31
N THR A 170 -14.90 -6.75 3.28
CA THR A 170 -13.86 -7.05 2.28
C THR A 170 -14.41 -7.21 0.85
N ASN A 171 -15.72 -7.17 0.63
CA ASN A 171 -16.31 -7.14 -0.71
C ASN A 171 -16.30 -5.72 -1.32
N TYR A 172 -16.12 -4.67 -0.48
CA TYR A 172 -16.24 -3.27 -0.90
C TYR A 172 -15.00 -2.42 -0.60
N ASN A 173 -13.90 -3.04 -0.21
CA ASN A 173 -12.66 -2.36 0.10
C ASN A 173 -11.50 -2.86 -0.77
N ILE A 174 -10.29 -2.41 -0.46
CA ILE A 174 -9.07 -2.72 -1.23
C ILE A 174 -8.75 -4.22 -1.25
N VAL A 175 -9.26 -5.01 -0.30
CA VAL A 175 -9.08 -6.46 -0.27
C VAL A 175 -9.74 -7.11 -1.49
N HIS A 176 -10.94 -6.64 -1.91
CA HIS A 176 -11.57 -7.12 -3.14
C HIS A 176 -10.72 -6.82 -4.39
N VAL A 177 -10.11 -5.65 -4.45
CA VAL A 177 -9.17 -5.31 -5.53
C VAL A 177 -7.95 -6.25 -5.51
N GLY A 178 -7.51 -6.64 -4.31
CA GLY A 178 -6.46 -7.64 -4.09
C GLY A 178 -6.84 -9.04 -4.57
N ASP A 179 -8.11 -9.46 -4.39
CA ASP A 179 -8.61 -10.73 -4.95
C ASP A 179 -8.47 -10.74 -6.48
N VAL A 180 -8.89 -9.66 -7.13
CA VAL A 180 -8.79 -9.55 -8.59
C VAL A 180 -7.35 -9.55 -9.07
N LEU A 181 -6.44 -8.90 -8.36
CA LEU A 181 -5.01 -8.94 -8.68
C LEU A 181 -4.44 -10.36 -8.51
N ALA A 182 -4.76 -11.02 -7.40
CA ALA A 182 -4.31 -12.39 -7.12
C ALA A 182 -4.77 -13.36 -8.21
N ASP A 183 -6.04 -13.31 -8.59
CA ASP A 183 -6.62 -14.13 -9.66
C ASP A 183 -5.93 -13.84 -11.01
N THR A 184 -5.70 -12.55 -11.33
CA THR A 184 -5.09 -12.15 -12.60
C THR A 184 -3.63 -12.65 -12.70
N LEU A 185 -2.85 -12.51 -11.62
CA LEU A 185 -1.47 -13.00 -11.57
C LEU A 185 -1.42 -14.53 -11.59
N THR A 186 -2.36 -15.21 -10.91
CA THR A 186 -2.47 -16.67 -10.94
C THR A 186 -2.81 -17.18 -12.35
N ASN A 187 -3.70 -16.50 -13.06
CA ASN A 187 -4.02 -16.79 -14.45
C ASN A 187 -2.83 -16.59 -15.40
N ALA A 188 -1.87 -15.73 -15.03
CA ALA A 188 -0.59 -15.59 -15.75
C ALA A 188 0.43 -16.69 -15.43
N GLY A 189 0.09 -17.66 -14.57
CA GLY A 189 0.94 -18.81 -14.21
C GLY A 189 1.85 -18.56 -13.01
N LEU A 190 1.52 -17.60 -12.15
CA LEU A 190 2.26 -17.28 -10.93
C LEU A 190 1.59 -17.90 -9.70
N GLU A 191 2.40 -18.30 -8.71
CA GLU A 191 1.91 -18.82 -7.43
C GLU A 191 1.80 -17.66 -6.43
N VAL A 192 0.55 -17.24 -6.13
CA VAL A 192 0.23 -16.05 -5.34
C VAL A 192 -0.43 -16.42 -4.03
N LEU A 193 0.04 -15.83 -2.95
CA LEU A 193 -0.67 -15.80 -1.66
C LEU A 193 -1.33 -14.45 -1.48
N HIS A 194 -2.58 -14.44 -1.01
CA HIS A 194 -3.31 -13.23 -0.70
C HIS A 194 -3.71 -13.21 0.78
N ASP A 195 -3.12 -12.33 1.55
CA ASP A 195 -3.48 -12.09 2.94
C ASP A 195 -4.59 -11.02 3.02
N ARG A 196 -5.78 -11.45 3.44
CA ARG A 196 -6.99 -10.64 3.55
C ARG A 196 -7.21 -10.03 4.94
N THR A 197 -6.20 -10.11 5.80
CA THR A 197 -6.29 -9.62 7.18
C THR A 197 -6.40 -8.10 7.24
N ILE A 198 -7.31 -7.59 8.07
CA ILE A 198 -7.51 -6.15 8.28
C ILE A 198 -6.57 -5.68 9.40
N TYR A 199 -5.44 -5.05 9.03
CA TYR A 199 -4.41 -4.61 9.98
C TYR A 199 -4.66 -3.21 10.55
N ASP A 200 -5.51 -2.41 9.96
CA ASP A 200 -5.79 -1.03 10.33
C ASP A 200 -7.09 -0.87 11.16
N TYR A 201 -7.72 -1.96 11.56
CA TYR A 201 -8.87 -1.99 12.46
C TYR A 201 -8.62 -2.96 13.63
N PRO A 202 -9.09 -2.69 14.86
CA PRO A 202 -9.84 -1.51 15.30
C PRO A 202 -8.98 -0.26 15.53
N SER A 203 -7.69 -0.29 15.22
CA SER A 203 -6.79 0.85 15.35
C SER A 203 -5.96 1.05 14.09
N TYR A 204 -6.04 2.25 13.53
CA TYR A 204 -5.19 2.66 12.41
C TYR A 204 -3.71 2.73 12.83
N THR A 205 -3.44 3.28 14.03
CA THR A 205 -2.09 3.37 14.57
C THR A 205 -1.48 1.98 14.77
N GLY A 206 -0.25 1.79 14.30
CA GLY A 206 0.46 0.51 14.41
C GLY A 206 0.11 -0.50 13.31
N SER A 207 -0.69 -0.16 12.29
CA SER A 207 -1.00 -1.05 11.16
C SER A 207 0.25 -1.57 10.46
N TYR A 208 1.25 -0.70 10.20
CA TYR A 208 2.53 -1.12 9.61
C TYR A 208 3.34 -2.06 10.50
N SER A 209 3.24 -1.95 11.83
CA SER A 209 3.91 -2.91 12.73
C SER A 209 3.24 -4.28 12.68
N ARG A 210 1.91 -4.33 12.64
CA ARG A 210 1.14 -5.58 12.54
C ARG A 210 1.35 -6.25 11.19
N SER A 211 1.19 -5.52 10.11
CA SER A 211 1.40 -6.05 8.75
C SER A 211 2.84 -6.49 8.52
N GLY A 212 3.83 -5.73 9.02
CA GLY A 212 5.23 -6.10 8.92
C GLY A 212 5.58 -7.38 9.68
N ALA A 213 4.97 -7.62 10.85
CA ALA A 213 5.11 -8.87 11.58
C ALA A 213 4.52 -10.06 10.80
N ALA A 214 3.34 -9.89 10.19
CA ALA A 214 2.73 -10.91 9.36
C ALA A 214 3.58 -11.23 8.12
N VAL A 215 4.12 -10.21 7.44
CA VAL A 215 5.05 -10.43 6.30
C VAL A 215 6.25 -11.26 6.73
N GLN A 216 6.86 -10.98 7.89
CA GLN A 216 7.99 -11.76 8.40
C GLN A 216 7.60 -13.22 8.67
N GLU A 217 6.38 -13.47 9.16
CA GLU A 217 5.86 -14.83 9.35
C GLU A 217 5.67 -15.54 8.01
N TYR A 218 5.05 -14.90 7.01
CA TYR A 218 4.92 -15.44 5.65
C TYR A 218 6.27 -15.77 5.03
N LEU A 219 7.26 -14.87 5.13
CA LEU A 219 8.61 -15.10 4.61
C LEU A 219 9.33 -16.26 5.32
N SER A 220 9.04 -16.49 6.61
CA SER A 220 9.56 -17.65 7.36
C SER A 220 8.90 -18.96 6.92
N GLN A 221 7.58 -18.93 6.69
CA GLN A 221 6.81 -20.11 6.29
C GLN A 221 7.02 -20.47 4.82
N TYR A 222 7.18 -19.48 3.96
CA TYR A 222 7.36 -19.62 2.51
C TYR A 222 8.66 -18.96 2.07
N PRO A 223 9.82 -19.65 2.21
CA PRO A 223 11.13 -19.08 1.82
C PRO A 223 11.28 -18.82 0.31
N SER A 224 10.34 -19.31 -0.49
CA SER A 224 10.22 -19.07 -1.93
C SER A 224 9.68 -17.68 -2.29
N LEU A 225 9.00 -17.01 -1.38
CA LEU A 225 8.48 -15.66 -1.61
C LEU A 225 9.60 -14.67 -1.96
N ARG A 226 9.41 -13.93 -3.03
CA ARG A 226 10.35 -12.92 -3.55
C ARG A 226 9.74 -11.54 -3.63
N ILE A 227 8.42 -11.47 -3.87
CA ILE A 227 7.68 -10.22 -4.05
C ILE A 227 6.65 -10.10 -2.95
N VAL A 228 6.58 -8.92 -2.34
CA VAL A 228 5.52 -8.52 -1.40
C VAL A 228 4.87 -7.27 -1.94
N ILE A 229 3.59 -7.35 -2.23
CA ILE A 229 2.76 -6.24 -2.69
C ILE A 229 1.88 -5.79 -1.52
N ASP A 230 2.12 -4.58 -1.01
CA ASP A 230 1.21 -3.90 -0.10
C ASP A 230 0.25 -3.07 -0.95
N LEU A 231 -0.96 -3.59 -1.16
CA LEU A 231 -1.93 -3.02 -2.09
C LEU A 231 -2.85 -2.05 -1.36
N HIS A 232 -2.91 -0.83 -1.87
CA HIS A 232 -3.63 0.31 -1.32
C HIS A 232 -4.48 1.02 -2.37
N ARG A 233 -5.28 1.97 -1.94
CA ARG A 233 -5.79 3.06 -2.75
C ARG A 233 -5.28 4.40 -2.21
N ASP A 234 -5.00 5.35 -3.09
CA ASP A 234 -4.52 6.68 -2.70
C ASP A 234 -5.61 7.52 -2.02
N ALA A 235 -5.22 8.53 -1.27
CA ALA A 235 -6.11 9.47 -0.60
C ALA A 235 -5.88 10.90 -1.14
N LEU A 236 -6.39 11.16 -2.33
CA LEU A 236 -6.25 12.45 -3.00
C LEU A 236 -7.44 13.36 -2.63
N CYS A 237 -7.34 14.07 -1.53
CA CYS A 237 -8.40 14.97 -1.08
C CYS A 237 -7.85 16.25 -0.45
N SER A 238 -8.70 17.27 -0.42
CA SER A 238 -8.57 18.47 0.38
C SER A 238 -9.84 18.67 1.21
N ASP A 239 -9.90 19.72 2.02
CA ASP A 239 -11.09 20.03 2.82
C ASP A 239 -12.35 20.33 1.96
N SER A 240 -12.21 20.52 0.66
CA SER A 240 -13.28 20.97 -0.23
C SER A 240 -13.50 20.10 -1.47
N VAL A 241 -12.59 19.18 -1.77
CA VAL A 241 -12.63 18.40 -3.02
C VAL A 241 -11.99 17.03 -2.78
N VAL A 242 -12.59 15.99 -3.36
CA VAL A 242 -12.00 14.66 -3.51
C VAL A 242 -11.62 14.46 -4.99
N TYR A 243 -10.41 14.00 -5.25
CA TYR A 243 -9.97 13.72 -6.61
C TYR A 243 -10.06 12.22 -6.89
N LYS A 244 -10.54 11.86 -8.08
CA LYS A 244 -10.40 10.52 -8.63
C LYS A 244 -9.40 10.53 -9.78
N THR A 245 -8.57 9.50 -9.87
CA THR A 245 -7.63 9.34 -10.96
C THR A 245 -8.27 8.58 -12.12
N VAL A 246 -8.08 9.05 -13.35
CA VAL A 246 -8.73 8.45 -14.52
C VAL A 246 -7.71 8.13 -15.60
N ALA A 247 -7.67 6.87 -16.02
CA ALA A 247 -7.02 6.43 -17.25
C ALA A 247 -8.06 6.38 -18.38
N GLU A 248 -7.77 7.05 -19.47
CA GLU A 248 -8.60 7.01 -20.67
C GLU A 248 -8.23 5.80 -21.52
N LEU A 249 -9.18 4.92 -21.74
CA LEU A 249 -9.05 3.72 -22.55
C LEU A 249 -10.10 3.73 -23.67
N PRO A 250 -9.87 2.98 -24.77
CA PRO A 250 -10.81 2.98 -25.89
C PRO A 250 -12.24 2.58 -25.54
N ASP A 251 -12.40 1.62 -24.62
CA ASP A 251 -13.71 1.02 -24.33
C ASP A 251 -14.39 1.63 -23.10
N ALA A 252 -13.65 2.01 -22.08
CA ALA A 252 -14.17 2.69 -20.87
C ALA A 252 -13.05 3.25 -20.02
N ALA A 253 -13.29 4.35 -19.30
CA ALA A 253 -12.38 4.87 -18.30
C ALA A 253 -12.23 3.89 -17.12
N CYS A 254 -11.06 3.92 -16.47
CA CYS A 254 -10.79 3.24 -15.21
C CYS A 254 -9.93 4.12 -14.30
N ALA A 255 -9.69 3.67 -13.08
CA ALA A 255 -8.73 4.34 -12.21
C ALA A 255 -7.29 4.26 -12.79
N GLN A 256 -6.39 5.13 -12.33
CA GLN A 256 -4.96 4.97 -12.61
C GLN A 256 -4.28 4.19 -11.48
N VAL A 257 -3.17 3.52 -11.83
CA VAL A 257 -2.32 2.78 -10.88
C VAL A 257 -1.02 3.55 -10.65
N MET A 258 -0.51 3.56 -9.42
CA MET A 258 0.78 4.13 -9.06
C MET A 258 1.61 3.12 -8.28
N LEU A 259 2.88 3.00 -8.61
CA LEU A 259 3.85 2.25 -7.84
C LEU A 259 4.59 3.22 -6.90
N LEU A 260 4.68 2.86 -5.61
CA LEU A 260 5.38 3.66 -4.62
C LEU A 260 6.54 2.85 -4.04
N VAL A 261 7.72 3.46 -4.05
CA VAL A 261 8.95 2.85 -3.55
C VAL A 261 9.55 3.72 -2.46
N GLY A 262 9.74 3.11 -1.29
CA GLY A 262 10.44 3.73 -0.18
C GLY A 262 11.95 3.60 -0.32
N THR A 263 12.68 4.44 0.41
CA THR A 263 14.14 4.44 0.44
C THR A 263 14.70 4.38 1.86
N ASN A 264 16.02 4.45 1.97
CA ASN A 264 16.72 4.63 3.23
C ASN A 264 17.03 6.10 3.57
N ALA A 265 16.47 7.05 2.82
CA ALA A 265 16.76 8.47 2.98
C ALA A 265 16.33 9.03 4.35
N SER A 266 15.33 8.43 4.99
CA SER A 266 14.94 8.73 6.38
C SER A 266 15.93 8.21 7.44
N GLY A 267 17.00 7.53 7.04
CA GLY A 267 18.01 6.94 7.94
C GLY A 267 17.66 5.54 8.46
N LEU A 268 16.51 4.97 8.07
CA LEU A 268 16.14 3.60 8.42
C LEU A 268 16.86 2.59 7.50
N TYR A 269 17.20 1.43 8.06
CA TYR A 269 17.85 0.36 7.29
C TYR A 269 16.91 -0.18 6.20
N HIS A 270 17.27 0.05 4.94
CA HIS A 270 16.57 -0.45 3.77
C HIS A 270 17.59 -0.77 2.66
N PRO A 271 18.23 -1.94 2.71
CA PRO A 271 19.33 -2.27 1.78
C PRO A 271 18.85 -2.61 0.36
N HIS A 272 17.56 -2.85 0.17
CA HIS A 272 16.98 -3.37 -1.07
C HIS A 272 16.12 -2.36 -1.85
N TRP A 273 16.14 -1.08 -1.46
CA TRP A 273 15.28 -0.07 -2.09
C TRP A 273 15.57 0.10 -3.60
N GLU A 274 16.82 -0.05 -4.01
CA GLU A 274 17.20 0.08 -5.42
C GLU A 274 16.71 -1.12 -6.24
N GLU A 275 16.76 -2.33 -5.69
CA GLU A 275 16.17 -3.52 -6.32
C GLU A 275 14.65 -3.41 -6.42
N ASN A 276 13.99 -2.88 -5.39
CA ASN A 276 12.55 -2.61 -5.41
C ASN A 276 12.20 -1.57 -6.49
N LEU A 277 12.99 -0.51 -6.62
CA LEU A 277 12.79 0.49 -7.67
C LEU A 277 13.02 -0.09 -9.08
N ARG A 278 14.00 -0.98 -9.25
CA ARG A 278 14.23 -1.68 -10.54
C ARG A 278 13.03 -2.55 -10.91
N LEU A 279 12.43 -3.26 -9.94
CA LEU A 279 11.21 -4.02 -10.17
C LEU A 279 10.05 -3.09 -10.54
N ALA A 280 9.87 -1.98 -9.84
CA ALA A 280 8.83 -1.00 -10.14
C ALA A 280 8.97 -0.44 -11.57
N VAL A 281 10.20 -0.06 -11.99
CA VAL A 281 10.47 0.43 -13.35
C VAL A 281 10.16 -0.64 -14.39
N TYR A 282 10.50 -1.89 -14.14
CA TYR A 282 10.23 -3.01 -15.05
C TYR A 282 8.73 -3.27 -15.23
N LEU A 283 7.96 -3.27 -14.13
CA LEU A 283 6.51 -3.47 -14.19
C LEU A 283 5.79 -2.26 -14.81
N GLN A 284 6.26 -1.04 -14.51
CA GLN A 284 5.71 0.17 -15.11
C GLN A 284 5.93 0.20 -16.62
N ASP A 285 7.12 -0.19 -17.10
CA ASP A 285 7.41 -0.25 -18.54
C ASP A 285 6.45 -1.20 -19.25
N ALA A 286 6.24 -2.40 -18.70
CA ALA A 286 5.28 -3.36 -19.26
C ALA A 286 3.84 -2.82 -19.29
N ALA A 287 3.39 -2.19 -18.21
CA ALA A 287 2.05 -1.63 -18.10
C ALA A 287 1.83 -0.43 -19.02
N VAL A 288 2.82 0.45 -19.18
CA VAL A 288 2.75 1.63 -20.07
C VAL A 288 2.77 1.22 -21.54
N GLN A 289 3.52 0.18 -21.91
CA GLN A 289 3.50 -0.34 -23.27
C GLN A 289 2.14 -0.91 -23.66
N ALA A 290 1.44 -1.58 -22.73
CA ALA A 290 0.11 -2.12 -22.95
C ALA A 290 -0.99 -1.04 -22.86
N HIS A 291 -0.90 -0.15 -21.88
CA HIS A 291 -1.92 0.83 -21.52
C HIS A 291 -1.28 2.18 -21.16
N PRO A 292 -1.00 3.05 -22.16
CA PRO A 292 -0.18 4.27 -21.96
C PRO A 292 -0.69 5.28 -20.90
N THR A 293 -1.99 5.28 -20.62
CA THR A 293 -2.62 6.21 -19.67
C THR A 293 -2.88 5.59 -18.29
N LEU A 294 -2.68 4.27 -18.12
CA LEU A 294 -3.00 3.54 -16.91
C LEU A 294 -2.12 3.96 -15.72
N MET A 295 -0.83 4.17 -15.98
CA MET A 295 0.14 4.39 -14.92
C MET A 295 0.37 5.86 -14.62
N ARG A 296 0.35 6.20 -13.34
CA ARG A 296 0.91 7.45 -12.81
C ARG A 296 2.43 7.31 -12.70
N PRO A 297 3.20 8.42 -12.56
CA PRO A 297 4.63 8.33 -12.27
C PRO A 297 4.90 7.44 -11.06
N ILE A 298 5.95 6.61 -11.11
CA ILE A 298 6.44 5.93 -9.91
C ILE A 298 6.80 7.00 -8.87
N THR A 299 6.34 6.86 -7.64
CA THR A 299 6.69 7.80 -6.57
C THR A 299 7.80 7.19 -5.71
N LEU A 300 8.95 7.86 -5.64
CA LEU A 300 10.09 7.49 -4.80
C LEU A 300 10.14 8.41 -3.59
N VAL A 301 10.07 7.83 -2.38
CA VAL A 301 9.91 8.58 -1.12
C VAL A 301 11.00 8.27 -0.09
N ASN A 302 11.12 9.13 0.93
CA ASN A 302 12.07 8.96 2.01
C ASN A 302 11.67 7.86 3.01
N GLU A 303 10.38 7.59 3.15
CA GLU A 303 9.81 6.60 4.06
C GLU A 303 10.15 5.18 3.58
N ARG A 304 10.47 4.30 4.54
CA ARG A 304 10.85 2.92 4.24
C ARG A 304 9.65 1.99 4.09
N TYR A 305 8.55 2.25 4.85
CA TYR A 305 7.45 1.28 5.04
C TYR A 305 7.96 -0.10 5.48
N ASN A 306 7.32 -1.18 5.05
CA ASN A 306 7.81 -2.55 5.24
C ASN A 306 8.63 -3.08 4.05
N GLN A 307 8.97 -2.23 3.09
CA GLN A 307 9.61 -2.65 1.83
C GLN A 307 11.05 -3.16 1.96
N HIS A 308 11.67 -3.00 3.14
CA HIS A 308 13.00 -3.56 3.43
C HIS A 308 13.02 -5.09 3.63
N LEU A 309 11.84 -5.72 3.70
CA LEU A 309 11.71 -7.15 4.03
C LEU A 309 12.06 -8.07 2.86
N THR A 310 11.88 -7.62 1.61
CA THR A 310 12.31 -8.38 0.42
C THR A 310 12.98 -7.48 -0.62
N ARG A 311 13.52 -8.10 -1.68
CA ARG A 311 14.10 -7.40 -2.85
C ARG A 311 13.08 -7.09 -3.93
N GLY A 312 11.80 -7.33 -3.66
CA GLY A 312 10.69 -7.10 -4.58
C GLY A 312 9.47 -6.54 -3.84
N SER A 313 9.66 -5.78 -2.74
CA SER A 313 8.56 -5.17 -2.01
C SER A 313 8.13 -3.85 -2.64
N LEU A 314 6.83 -3.72 -2.93
CA LEU A 314 6.23 -2.54 -3.50
C LEU A 314 4.95 -2.16 -2.76
N ILE A 315 4.64 -0.87 -2.68
CA ILE A 315 3.27 -0.41 -2.48
C ILE A 315 2.68 -0.15 -3.86
N ILE A 316 1.45 -0.58 -4.07
CA ILE A 316 0.68 -0.31 -5.29
C ILE A 316 -0.60 0.42 -4.89
N GLU A 317 -0.76 1.63 -5.41
CA GLU A 317 -1.95 2.45 -5.21
C GLU A 317 -2.87 2.30 -6.42
N VAL A 318 -4.08 1.77 -6.20
CA VAL A 318 -5.08 1.57 -7.27
C VAL A 318 -6.19 2.59 -7.12
N GLY A 319 -6.15 3.61 -7.96
CA GLY A 319 -7.08 4.73 -7.85
C GLY A 319 -6.89 5.57 -6.59
N SER A 320 -7.96 6.19 -6.17
CA SER A 320 -8.04 7.00 -4.95
C SER A 320 -9.42 6.86 -4.30
N SER A 321 -9.60 7.47 -3.14
CA SER A 321 -10.90 7.48 -2.43
C SER A 321 -12.06 8.03 -3.27
N GLY A 322 -11.78 8.86 -4.28
CA GLY A 322 -12.79 9.39 -5.21
C GLY A 322 -13.19 8.44 -6.35
N ASN A 323 -12.41 7.39 -6.59
CA ASN A 323 -12.77 6.36 -7.57
C ASN A 323 -13.87 5.44 -7.02
N THR A 324 -14.59 4.78 -7.91
CA THR A 324 -15.47 3.66 -7.57
C THR A 324 -14.69 2.35 -7.48
N LEU A 325 -15.26 1.36 -6.80
CA LEU A 325 -14.68 0.02 -6.75
C LEU A 325 -14.52 -0.58 -8.15
N GLN A 326 -15.50 -0.37 -9.04
CA GLN A 326 -15.50 -0.86 -10.42
C GLN A 326 -14.36 -0.25 -11.25
N GLU A 327 -14.12 1.07 -11.09
CA GLU A 327 -12.97 1.74 -11.72
C GLU A 327 -11.64 1.15 -11.24
N ALA A 328 -11.51 0.85 -9.94
CA ALA A 328 -10.32 0.24 -9.35
C ALA A 328 -10.12 -1.22 -9.79
N VAL A 329 -11.19 -2.03 -9.79
CA VAL A 329 -11.17 -3.43 -10.26
C VAL A 329 -10.74 -3.51 -11.73
N ARG A 330 -11.26 -2.64 -12.59
CA ARG A 330 -10.82 -2.56 -13.98
C ARG A 330 -9.34 -2.20 -14.10
N ALA A 331 -8.89 -1.20 -13.36
CA ALA A 331 -7.50 -0.75 -13.37
C ALA A 331 -6.52 -1.84 -12.92
N VAL A 332 -6.82 -2.52 -11.80
CA VAL A 332 -5.95 -3.56 -11.25
C VAL A 332 -5.88 -4.79 -12.15
N ARG A 333 -6.96 -5.12 -12.85
CA ARG A 333 -6.97 -6.22 -13.85
C ARG A 333 -6.03 -5.91 -15.00
N LEU A 334 -6.13 -4.74 -15.62
CA LEU A 334 -5.26 -4.33 -16.73
C LEU A 334 -3.79 -4.25 -16.31
N PHE A 335 -3.53 -3.74 -15.10
CA PHE A 335 -2.20 -3.76 -14.52
C PHE A 335 -1.72 -5.20 -14.28
N GLY A 336 -2.55 -6.05 -13.67
CA GLY A 336 -2.22 -7.44 -13.38
C GLY A 336 -1.94 -8.28 -14.61
N GLU A 337 -2.65 -8.07 -15.71
CA GLU A 337 -2.40 -8.72 -17.00
C GLU A 337 -1.00 -8.36 -17.54
N SER A 338 -0.66 -7.07 -17.55
CA SER A 338 0.64 -6.59 -18.02
C SER A 338 1.79 -7.01 -17.08
N ALA A 339 1.60 -6.80 -15.77
CA ALA A 339 2.57 -7.14 -14.74
C ALA A 339 2.75 -8.67 -14.63
N GLY A 340 1.65 -9.42 -14.72
CA GLY A 340 1.67 -10.89 -14.69
C GLY A 340 2.51 -11.49 -15.81
N ALA A 341 2.31 -11.01 -17.04
CA ALA A 341 3.13 -11.45 -18.18
C ALA A 341 4.62 -11.12 -17.97
N ALA A 342 4.92 -9.92 -17.46
CA ALA A 342 6.29 -9.49 -17.17
C ALA A 342 6.92 -10.34 -16.03
N LEU A 343 6.18 -10.62 -14.97
CA LEU A 343 6.66 -11.44 -13.84
C LEU A 343 6.81 -12.90 -14.22
N ALA A 344 5.92 -13.46 -15.02
CA ALA A 344 6.04 -14.84 -15.51
C ALA A 344 7.33 -15.06 -16.31
N ALA A 345 7.86 -14.04 -16.98
CA ALA A 345 9.15 -14.09 -17.66
C ALA A 345 10.35 -14.18 -16.70
N LEU A 346 10.16 -13.92 -15.39
CA LEU A 346 11.21 -14.03 -14.35
C LEU A 346 11.22 -15.41 -13.65
N VAL A 347 10.28 -16.29 -13.98
CA VAL A 347 10.20 -17.64 -13.38
C VAL A 347 11.28 -18.54 -13.96
N GLN A 348 12.06 -19.22 -13.08
CA GLN A 348 13.17 -20.10 -13.43
C GLN A 348 13.14 -21.38 -12.60
#